data_5accd101032d938b07229bae6d25da04
#
_entry.id   5accd101032d938b07229bae6d25da04
#
_cell.length_a   1.000
_cell.length_b   1.000
_cell.length_c   1.000
_cell.angle_alpha   90.00
_cell.angle_beta   90.00
_cell.angle_gamma   90.00
#
_symmetry.space_group_name_H-M   'P 1'
#
loop_
_entity.id
_entity.type
_entity.pdbx_description
1 polymer ?
#
loop_
_entity_poly.entity_id
_entity_poly.type
_entity_poly.pdbx_seq_one_letter_code
_entity_poly.pdbx_strand_id
1 'polypeptide(L)'
;LDLGSWYKRTNAINPYKCYNNSYTMQGLIYTSDGTEYTELVQEKLGLPSYDGETMTRLDSAKFEEYKAQAIEELTKEGVTFPIHARYFVASGNQTALDSANVLKQAFSDSFGDDFIVLDIDSYVSSLSKEVYSLKRQSFAIAGWGADYGDPQNYLGQETDDSDNAYYMVQLGHAVDSQSDELKDLYSQFTELVNKADAITDDLDARYEAYAEAEAFMLDHALIVPAYFDISWELTRINDYSKINAMFGIQNNKYKNWETSTDAYTTEDYAAFLETWNENASK
;
A
#
# COMPACT_ATOMS: atom_id res chain seq x y z
N LEU A 1 3.05 -5.31 13.68
CA LEU A 1 2.40 -6.51 13.14
C LEU A 1 3.37 -7.21 12.17
N ASP A 2 3.73 -8.46 12.47
CA ASP A 2 4.53 -9.29 11.54
C ASP A 2 3.60 -9.96 10.50
N LEU A 3 3.68 -9.49 9.27
CA LEU A 3 2.91 -10.00 8.14
C LEU A 3 3.68 -11.01 7.27
N GLY A 4 4.87 -11.45 7.68
CA GLY A 4 5.73 -12.33 6.88
C GLY A 4 5.04 -13.63 6.46
N SER A 5 4.32 -14.27 7.36
CA SER A 5 3.54 -15.49 7.06
C SER A 5 2.39 -15.23 6.10
N TRP A 6 1.78 -14.05 6.15
CA TRP A 6 0.71 -13.64 5.26
C TRP A 6 1.23 -13.31 3.87
N TYR A 7 2.37 -12.61 3.77
CA TYR A 7 3.04 -12.33 2.49
C TYR A 7 3.45 -13.58 1.72
N LYS A 8 3.82 -14.67 2.42
CA LYS A 8 4.12 -15.96 1.79
C LYS A 8 2.96 -16.54 0.99
N ARG A 9 1.74 -16.15 1.27
CA ARG A 9 0.56 -16.55 0.48
C ARG A 9 0.47 -15.75 -0.82
N THR A 10 0.92 -14.51 -0.82
CA THR A 10 0.93 -13.64 -1.99
C THR A 10 2.14 -13.97 -2.89
N ASN A 11 3.33 -14.15 -2.29
CA ASN A 11 4.54 -14.52 -3.00
C ASN A 11 5.29 -15.63 -2.23
N ALA A 12 5.08 -16.87 -2.65
CA ALA A 12 5.68 -18.04 -1.99
C ALA A 12 7.19 -18.16 -2.21
N ILE A 13 7.71 -17.61 -3.31
CA ILE A 13 9.13 -17.73 -3.68
C ILE A 13 9.99 -16.72 -2.91
N ASN A 14 9.58 -15.46 -2.93
CA ASN A 14 10.25 -14.40 -2.18
C ASN A 14 9.20 -13.43 -1.62
N PRO A 15 8.66 -13.72 -0.43
CA PRO A 15 7.62 -12.89 0.18
C PRO A 15 8.09 -11.46 0.47
N TYR A 16 9.38 -11.26 0.72
CA TYR A 16 9.91 -9.94 1.03
C TYR A 16 10.00 -9.02 -0.20
N LYS A 17 10.05 -9.57 -1.42
CA LYS A 17 10.00 -8.76 -2.64
C LYS A 17 8.69 -8.01 -2.86
N CYS A 18 7.60 -8.49 -2.28
CA CYS A 18 6.31 -7.79 -2.36
C CYS A 18 6.03 -6.90 -1.13
N TYR A 19 6.96 -6.83 -0.20
CA TYR A 19 6.83 -5.99 0.96
C TYR A 19 6.94 -4.50 0.57
N ASN A 20 6.07 -3.67 1.13
CA ASN A 20 6.04 -2.25 0.85
C ASN A 20 6.18 -1.42 2.14
N ASN A 21 7.16 -0.54 2.19
CA ASN A 21 7.40 0.40 3.29
C ASN A 21 6.69 1.73 3.11
N SER A 22 6.17 1.98 1.91
CA SER A 22 5.47 3.18 1.52
C SER A 22 4.12 2.81 0.96
N TYR A 23 3.21 3.76 0.88
CA TYR A 23 1.93 3.58 0.22
C TYR A 23 2.08 3.68 -1.30
N THR A 24 2.84 4.63 -1.78
CA THR A 24 3.24 4.70 -3.18
C THR A 24 4.13 3.52 -3.54
N MET A 25 3.84 2.90 -4.68
CA MET A 25 4.55 1.70 -5.12
C MET A 25 6.02 2.00 -5.45
N GLN A 26 6.91 1.17 -4.96
CA GLN A 26 8.34 1.22 -5.26
C GLN A 26 8.62 1.01 -6.76
N GLY A 27 9.62 1.72 -7.27
CA GLY A 27 10.08 1.60 -8.66
C GLY A 27 9.22 2.36 -9.68
N LEU A 28 8.28 3.19 -9.21
CA LEU A 28 7.36 3.94 -10.05
C LEU A 28 7.91 5.31 -10.46
N ILE A 29 8.60 5.99 -9.57
CA ILE A 29 8.94 7.41 -9.68
C ILE A 29 10.39 7.62 -9.26
N TYR A 30 11.10 8.45 -10.02
CA TYR A 30 12.48 8.81 -9.75
C TYR A 30 12.67 10.31 -9.89
N THR A 31 13.49 10.88 -9.03
CA THR A 31 13.98 12.25 -9.14
C THR A 31 14.96 12.40 -10.30
N SER A 32 15.31 13.62 -10.64
CA SER A 32 16.24 13.91 -11.76
C SER A 32 17.65 13.35 -11.55
N ASP A 33 18.08 13.14 -10.33
CA ASP A 33 19.35 12.51 -9.96
C ASP A 33 19.30 10.98 -9.88
N GLY A 34 18.09 10.39 -10.07
CA GLY A 34 17.87 8.95 -10.06
C GLY A 34 17.52 8.37 -8.70
N THR A 35 17.27 9.19 -7.68
CA THR A 35 16.77 8.72 -6.38
C THR A 35 15.34 8.21 -6.52
N GLU A 36 15.06 7.04 -6.01
CA GLU A 36 13.73 6.44 -6.04
C GLU A 36 12.84 7.10 -4.98
N TYR A 37 11.59 7.42 -5.34
CA TYR A 37 10.67 8.20 -4.50
C TYR A 37 10.45 7.60 -3.10
N THR A 38 10.33 6.27 -3.00
CA THR A 38 10.11 5.65 -1.69
C THR A 38 11.32 5.75 -0.75
N GLU A 39 12.52 5.98 -1.29
CA GLU A 39 13.71 6.29 -0.49
C GLU A 39 13.56 7.66 0.20
N LEU A 40 12.98 8.66 -0.50
CA LEU A 40 12.69 9.96 0.11
C LEU A 40 11.70 9.82 1.28
N VAL A 41 10.66 9.01 1.11
CA VAL A 41 9.68 8.74 2.18
C VAL A 41 10.35 8.09 3.38
N GLN A 42 11.20 7.09 3.14
CA GLN A 42 11.90 6.37 4.20
C GLN A 42 12.90 7.27 4.94
N GLU A 43 13.61 8.13 4.23
CA GLU A 43 14.51 9.12 4.84
C GLU A 43 13.76 10.03 5.81
N LYS A 44 12.60 10.55 5.40
CA LYS A 44 11.75 11.41 6.24
C LYS A 44 11.22 10.69 7.48
N LEU A 45 10.96 9.40 7.38
CA LEU A 45 10.56 8.53 8.50
C LEU A 45 11.75 8.08 9.38
N GLY A 46 12.98 8.36 8.98
CA GLY A 46 14.18 7.85 9.64
C GLY A 46 14.33 6.32 9.56
N LEU A 47 13.77 5.71 8.53
CA LEU A 47 13.84 4.28 8.27
C LEU A 47 14.98 3.96 7.30
N PRO A 48 15.61 2.77 7.42
CA PRO A 48 16.59 2.33 6.44
C PRO A 48 15.91 2.03 5.08
N SER A 49 16.66 2.21 4.00
CA SER A 49 16.21 1.77 2.68
C SER A 49 15.90 0.28 2.68
N TYR A 50 14.86 -0.11 1.94
CA TYR A 50 14.46 -1.50 1.86
C TYR A 50 15.40 -2.29 0.94
N ASP A 51 15.97 -3.39 1.45
CA ASP A 51 16.95 -4.21 0.75
C ASP A 51 16.34 -5.35 -0.11
N GLY A 52 15.02 -5.56 -0.03
CA GLY A 52 14.34 -6.66 -0.72
C GLY A 52 14.56 -8.04 -0.09
N GLU A 53 15.24 -8.15 1.03
CA GLU A 53 15.63 -9.40 1.65
C GLU A 53 15.07 -9.57 3.06
N THR A 54 14.92 -8.48 3.81
CA THR A 54 14.53 -8.53 5.23
C THR A 54 13.35 -7.60 5.51
N MET A 55 12.57 -7.96 6.54
CA MET A 55 11.55 -7.05 7.08
C MET A 55 12.19 -6.12 8.12
N THR A 56 12.52 -4.91 7.70
CA THR A 56 13.26 -3.95 8.53
C THR A 56 12.38 -3.06 9.40
N ARG A 57 11.04 -3.05 9.20
CA ARG A 57 10.14 -2.15 9.92
C ARG A 57 9.63 -2.64 11.27
N LEU A 58 9.99 -3.87 11.68
CA LEU A 58 9.59 -4.38 12.98
C LEU A 58 10.53 -3.88 14.07
N ASP A 59 10.07 -2.95 14.87
CA ASP A 59 10.74 -2.49 16.10
C ASP A 59 9.96 -2.98 17.31
N SER A 60 10.39 -4.11 17.88
CA SER A 60 9.71 -4.73 19.00
C SER A 60 9.75 -3.87 20.27
N ALA A 61 10.78 -3.06 20.46
CA ALA A 61 10.88 -2.18 21.64
C ALA A 61 9.89 -1.02 21.54
N LYS A 62 9.81 -0.36 20.39
CA LYS A 62 8.82 0.66 20.11
C LYS A 62 7.40 0.12 20.17
N PHE A 63 7.18 -1.10 19.67
CA PHE A 63 5.88 -1.75 19.74
C PHE A 63 5.41 -1.93 21.19
N GLU A 64 6.24 -2.45 22.07
CA GLU A 64 5.88 -2.63 23.49
C GLU A 64 5.62 -1.30 24.20
N GLU A 65 6.37 -0.25 23.86
CA GLU A 65 6.13 1.10 24.37
C GLU A 65 4.76 1.62 23.93
N TYR A 66 4.43 1.57 22.65
CA TYR A 66 3.15 2.02 22.12
C TYR A 66 1.97 1.16 22.63
N LYS A 67 2.17 -0.15 22.76
CA LYS A 67 1.15 -1.04 23.35
C LYS A 67 0.83 -0.64 24.77
N ALA A 68 1.85 -0.39 25.59
CA ALA A 68 1.67 0.02 26.98
C ALA A 68 0.96 1.38 27.07
N GLN A 69 1.33 2.35 26.25
CA GLN A 69 0.68 3.65 26.18
C GLN A 69 -0.79 3.52 25.74
N ALA A 70 -1.05 2.77 24.68
CA ALA A 70 -2.41 2.53 24.18
C ALA A 70 -3.31 1.86 25.24
N ILE A 71 -2.80 0.89 25.98
CA ILE A 71 -3.55 0.25 27.09
C ILE A 71 -3.89 1.27 28.16
N GLU A 72 -2.95 2.12 28.54
CA GLU A 72 -3.19 3.16 29.56
C GLU A 72 -4.25 4.18 29.10
N GLU A 73 -4.13 4.71 27.86
CA GLU A 73 -5.03 5.71 27.32
C GLU A 73 -6.44 5.14 27.11
N LEU A 74 -6.56 3.99 26.48
CA LEU A 74 -7.84 3.35 26.19
C LEU A 74 -8.55 2.89 27.48
N THR A 75 -7.80 2.49 28.51
CA THR A 75 -8.39 2.17 29.81
C THR A 75 -9.01 3.41 30.45
N LYS A 76 -8.38 4.58 30.34
CA LYS A 76 -8.95 5.85 30.83
C LYS A 76 -10.26 6.22 30.11
N GLU A 77 -10.35 5.88 28.84
CA GLU A 77 -11.57 6.05 28.01
C GLU A 77 -12.63 4.94 28.26
N GLY A 78 -12.35 3.99 29.15
CA GLY A 78 -13.30 2.94 29.54
C GLY A 78 -13.33 1.75 28.57
N VAL A 79 -12.35 1.62 27.69
CA VAL A 79 -12.22 0.45 26.80
C VAL A 79 -11.86 -0.79 27.63
N THR A 80 -12.50 -1.90 27.32
CA THR A 80 -12.20 -3.21 27.92
C THR A 80 -11.39 -4.06 26.94
N PHE A 81 -10.45 -4.83 27.48
CA PHE A 81 -9.60 -5.72 26.68
C PHE A 81 -10.06 -7.18 26.82
N PRO A 82 -9.81 -8.02 25.76
CA PRO A 82 -9.21 -7.64 24.48
C PRO A 82 -10.15 -6.79 23.60
N ILE A 83 -9.56 -5.99 22.72
CA ILE A 83 -10.28 -5.31 21.66
C ILE A 83 -10.61 -6.32 20.58
N HIS A 84 -11.85 -6.36 20.11
CA HIS A 84 -12.31 -7.23 19.05
C HIS A 84 -12.29 -6.46 17.70
N ALA A 85 -11.23 -6.66 16.92
CA ALA A 85 -11.13 -6.11 15.59
C ALA A 85 -11.85 -7.03 14.58
N ARG A 86 -12.71 -6.46 13.73
CA ARG A 86 -13.54 -7.24 12.79
C ARG A 86 -13.01 -7.14 11.37
N TYR A 87 -12.81 -8.30 10.76
CA TYR A 87 -12.41 -8.46 9.37
C TYR A 87 -13.40 -9.34 8.60
N PHE A 88 -13.71 -9.01 7.36
CA PHE A 88 -14.76 -9.67 6.60
C PHE A 88 -14.23 -10.38 5.36
N VAL A 89 -14.70 -11.61 5.14
CA VAL A 89 -14.39 -12.43 3.95
C VAL A 89 -15.66 -12.86 3.22
N ALA A 90 -15.55 -13.12 1.92
CA ALA A 90 -16.68 -13.63 1.15
C ALA A 90 -17.10 -15.02 1.64
N SER A 91 -18.40 -15.21 1.89
CA SER A 91 -18.97 -16.50 2.26
C SER A 91 -18.72 -17.54 1.17
N GLY A 92 -18.25 -18.73 1.57
CA GLY A 92 -17.92 -19.80 0.64
C GLY A 92 -16.59 -19.67 -0.10
N ASN A 93 -15.83 -18.62 0.15
CA ASN A 93 -14.47 -18.48 -0.40
C ASN A 93 -13.44 -19.05 0.58
N GLN A 94 -13.09 -20.33 0.42
CA GLN A 94 -12.16 -21.01 1.33
C GLN A 94 -10.76 -20.37 1.29
N THR A 95 -10.27 -19.95 0.14
CA THR A 95 -8.96 -19.30 0.02
C THR A 95 -8.91 -17.98 0.80
N ALA A 96 -9.96 -17.17 0.74
CA ALA A 96 -10.03 -15.94 1.51
C ALA A 96 -10.10 -16.23 3.02
N LEU A 97 -10.85 -17.24 3.44
CA LEU A 97 -10.93 -17.67 4.83
C LEU A 97 -9.59 -18.18 5.35
N ASP A 98 -8.87 -18.99 4.58
CA ASP A 98 -7.55 -19.50 4.93
C ASP A 98 -6.55 -18.34 5.08
N SER A 99 -6.60 -17.37 4.18
CA SER A 99 -5.76 -16.16 4.26
C SER A 99 -6.08 -15.33 5.51
N ALA A 100 -7.37 -15.16 5.81
CA ALA A 100 -7.81 -14.43 7.00
C ALA A 100 -7.38 -15.14 8.30
N ASN A 101 -7.38 -16.48 8.34
CA ASN A 101 -6.88 -17.23 9.48
C ASN A 101 -5.38 -17.06 9.69
N VAL A 102 -4.57 -16.95 8.62
CA VAL A 102 -3.15 -16.62 8.74
C VAL A 102 -2.98 -15.20 9.29
N LEU A 103 -3.79 -14.25 8.82
CA LEU A 103 -3.78 -12.88 9.35
C LEU A 103 -4.18 -12.85 10.83
N LYS A 104 -5.22 -13.61 11.23
CA LYS A 104 -5.63 -13.76 12.62
C LYS A 104 -4.49 -14.28 13.50
N GLN A 105 -3.75 -15.28 13.02
CA GLN A 105 -2.59 -15.79 13.76
C GLN A 105 -1.50 -14.72 13.87
N ALA A 106 -1.23 -13.94 12.82
CA ALA A 106 -0.27 -12.85 12.86
C ALA A 106 -0.67 -11.75 13.87
N PHE A 107 -1.98 -11.49 14.04
CA PHE A 107 -2.49 -10.61 15.09
C PHE A 107 -2.21 -11.17 16.48
N SER A 108 -2.57 -12.44 16.72
CA SER A 108 -2.32 -13.13 17.99
C SER A 108 -0.83 -13.13 18.36
N ASP A 109 0.03 -13.51 17.41
CA ASP A 109 1.48 -13.58 17.61
C ASP A 109 2.11 -12.20 17.89
N SER A 110 1.59 -11.14 17.27
CA SER A 110 2.14 -9.79 17.38
C SER A 110 1.58 -9.01 18.58
N PHE A 111 0.27 -9.05 18.79
CA PHE A 111 -0.41 -8.22 19.79
C PHE A 111 -0.67 -8.95 21.11
N GLY A 112 -0.80 -10.29 21.06
CA GLY A 112 -1.33 -11.09 22.16
C GLY A 112 -2.86 -11.06 22.24
N ASP A 113 -3.44 -12.22 22.55
CA ASP A 113 -4.90 -12.37 22.63
C ASP A 113 -5.55 -11.62 23.81
N ASP A 114 -4.74 -11.08 24.71
CA ASP A 114 -5.14 -10.24 25.82
C ASP A 114 -5.30 -8.76 25.44
N PHE A 115 -4.75 -8.34 24.30
CA PHE A 115 -4.82 -6.97 23.83
C PHE A 115 -5.77 -6.79 22.64
N ILE A 116 -5.50 -7.47 21.51
CA ILE A 116 -6.35 -7.38 20.30
C ILE A 116 -6.59 -8.78 19.73
N VAL A 117 -7.86 -9.12 19.53
CA VAL A 117 -8.29 -10.35 18.86
C VAL A 117 -8.91 -10.00 17.50
N LEU A 118 -8.51 -10.72 16.46
CA LEU A 118 -9.12 -10.58 15.15
C LEU A 118 -10.31 -11.53 14.99
N ASP A 119 -11.51 -10.97 14.88
CA ASP A 119 -12.72 -11.69 14.56
C ASP A 119 -12.95 -11.72 13.04
N ILE A 120 -13.12 -12.92 12.50
CA ILE A 120 -13.37 -13.11 11.06
C ILE A 120 -14.87 -13.34 10.87
N ASP A 121 -15.50 -12.38 10.20
CA ASP A 121 -16.90 -12.41 9.81
C ASP A 121 -17.05 -12.68 8.30
N SER A 122 -18.28 -12.87 7.82
CA SER A 122 -18.53 -13.07 6.41
C SER A 122 -19.63 -12.17 5.86
N TYR A 123 -19.55 -11.91 4.56
CA TYR A 123 -20.60 -11.30 3.74
C TYR A 123 -21.00 -12.24 2.61
N VAL A 124 -22.21 -12.08 2.05
CA VAL A 124 -22.77 -13.02 1.08
C VAL A 124 -22.63 -12.55 -0.36
N SER A 125 -22.98 -11.31 -0.68
CA SER A 125 -23.07 -10.83 -2.04
C SER A 125 -22.21 -9.61 -2.35
N SER A 126 -22.12 -8.65 -1.43
CA SER A 126 -21.44 -7.38 -1.69
C SER A 126 -20.74 -6.83 -0.44
N LEU A 127 -19.42 -6.86 -0.47
CA LEU A 127 -18.58 -6.27 0.58
C LEU A 127 -18.91 -4.79 0.81
N SER A 128 -19.06 -4.03 -0.28
CA SER A 128 -19.39 -2.61 -0.17
C SER A 128 -20.73 -2.37 0.51
N LYS A 129 -21.79 -3.07 0.09
CA LYS A 129 -23.15 -2.84 0.62
C LYS A 129 -23.37 -3.45 2.00
N GLU A 130 -22.82 -4.63 2.26
CA GLU A 130 -23.08 -5.38 3.48
C GLU A 130 -22.12 -5.01 4.62
N VAL A 131 -20.95 -4.48 4.29
CA VAL A 131 -19.89 -4.19 5.28
C VAL A 131 -19.52 -2.71 5.27
N TYR A 132 -18.94 -2.19 4.18
CA TYR A 132 -18.37 -0.85 4.16
C TYR A 132 -19.40 0.26 4.31
N SER A 133 -20.51 0.22 3.57
CA SER A 133 -21.60 1.21 3.71
C SER A 133 -22.26 1.20 5.09
N LEU A 134 -22.16 0.08 5.81
CA LEU A 134 -22.69 -0.08 7.15
C LEU A 134 -21.64 0.10 8.26
N LYS A 135 -20.39 0.40 7.87
CA LYS A 135 -19.26 0.61 8.80
C LYS A 135 -19.08 -0.53 9.82
N ARG A 136 -19.16 -1.77 9.35
CA ARG A 136 -19.12 -2.97 10.21
C ARG A 136 -17.70 -3.48 10.46
N GLN A 137 -16.76 -3.14 9.61
CA GLN A 137 -15.35 -3.53 9.71
C GLN A 137 -14.59 -2.63 10.69
N SER A 138 -13.55 -3.18 11.33
CA SER A 138 -12.57 -2.40 12.08
C SER A 138 -11.46 -1.87 11.19
N PHE A 139 -11.13 -2.61 10.12
CA PHE A 139 -10.19 -2.18 9.07
C PHE A 139 -10.55 -2.89 7.76
N ALA A 140 -9.97 -2.40 6.67
CA ALA A 140 -10.10 -3.01 5.36
C ALA A 140 -8.70 -3.19 4.74
N ILE A 141 -8.54 -4.23 3.93
CA ILE A 141 -7.38 -4.40 3.07
C ILE A 141 -7.84 -4.03 1.67
N ALA A 142 -7.20 -3.04 1.10
CA ALA A 142 -7.48 -2.54 -0.23
C ALA A 142 -6.17 -2.32 -0.98
N GLY A 143 -6.23 -2.12 -2.28
CA GLY A 143 -5.06 -1.87 -3.10
C GLY A 143 -5.38 -0.90 -4.23
N TRP A 144 -4.36 -0.25 -4.73
CA TRP A 144 -4.45 0.65 -5.87
C TRP A 144 -3.37 0.37 -6.90
N GLY A 145 -3.72 0.41 -8.17
CA GLY A 145 -2.79 0.40 -9.29
C GLY A 145 -2.77 1.79 -9.93
N ALA A 146 -1.60 2.42 -9.95
CA ALA A 146 -1.48 3.78 -10.45
C ALA A 146 -1.88 3.91 -11.93
N ASP A 147 -2.62 4.96 -12.25
CA ASP A 147 -2.99 5.32 -13.61
C ASP A 147 -1.86 6.06 -14.34
N TYR A 148 -0.97 6.70 -13.59
CA TYR A 148 0.21 7.45 -14.06
C TYR A 148 1.29 7.52 -12.98
N GLY A 149 2.52 7.81 -13.39
CA GLY A 149 3.69 7.86 -12.51
C GLY A 149 3.82 9.19 -11.77
N ASP A 150 2.94 9.45 -10.84
CA ASP A 150 3.00 10.60 -9.93
C ASP A 150 2.41 10.17 -8.57
N PRO A 151 3.01 10.57 -7.42
CA PRO A 151 2.50 10.21 -6.09
C PRO A 151 1.08 10.69 -5.84
N GLN A 152 0.64 11.72 -6.55
CA GLN A 152 -0.73 12.23 -6.51
C GLN A 152 -1.77 11.14 -6.77
N ASN A 153 -1.48 10.19 -7.65
CA ASN A 153 -2.40 9.13 -7.98
C ASN A 153 -2.65 8.15 -6.81
N TYR A 154 -1.73 8.10 -5.87
CA TYR A 154 -1.89 7.38 -4.61
C TYR A 154 -2.47 8.27 -3.52
N LEU A 155 -1.81 9.38 -3.21
CA LEU A 155 -2.11 10.19 -2.03
C LEU A 155 -3.38 11.03 -2.18
N GLY A 156 -3.72 11.47 -3.38
CA GLY A 156 -4.93 12.25 -3.64
C GLY A 156 -6.24 11.52 -3.35
N GLN A 157 -6.20 10.19 -3.20
CA GLN A 157 -7.38 9.41 -2.84
C GLN A 157 -7.65 9.38 -1.34
N GLU A 158 -6.66 9.76 -0.54
CA GLU A 158 -6.72 9.74 0.91
C GLU A 158 -6.99 11.12 1.52
N THR A 159 -7.10 12.17 0.69
CA THR A 159 -7.44 13.52 1.16
C THR A 159 -8.91 13.63 1.56
N ASP A 160 -9.21 14.47 2.54
CA ASP A 160 -10.57 14.67 3.05
C ASP A 160 -11.42 15.63 2.18
N ASP A 161 -10.80 16.34 1.24
CA ASP A 161 -11.43 17.29 0.32
C ASP A 161 -11.61 16.75 -1.12
N SER A 162 -11.16 15.53 -1.41
CA SER A 162 -11.22 14.95 -2.75
C SER A 162 -12.60 14.37 -3.08
N ASP A 163 -13.19 14.81 -4.17
CA ASP A 163 -14.38 14.18 -4.76
C ASP A 163 -14.14 12.72 -5.18
N ASN A 164 -12.89 12.35 -5.39
CA ASN A 164 -12.42 11.02 -5.74
C ASN A 164 -11.83 10.24 -4.56
N ALA A 165 -12.07 10.68 -3.35
CA ALA A 165 -11.60 10.03 -2.13
C ALA A 165 -12.18 8.62 -1.96
N TYR A 166 -11.73 7.70 -2.81
CA TYR A 166 -12.26 6.34 -2.89
C TYR A 166 -12.15 5.63 -1.53
N TYR A 167 -11.01 5.75 -0.90
CA TYR A 167 -10.78 5.12 0.39
C TYR A 167 -11.44 5.89 1.53
N MET A 168 -11.37 7.21 1.53
CA MET A 168 -12.01 8.05 2.54
C MET A 168 -13.52 7.85 2.56
N VAL A 169 -14.17 7.91 1.41
CA VAL A 169 -15.64 7.80 1.31
C VAL A 169 -16.10 6.36 1.45
N GLN A 170 -15.47 5.42 0.74
CA GLN A 170 -15.94 4.03 0.70
C GLN A 170 -15.55 3.22 1.93
N LEU A 171 -14.34 3.40 2.43
CA LEU A 171 -13.87 2.68 3.61
C LEU A 171 -14.19 3.39 4.92
N GLY A 172 -14.65 4.64 4.85
CA GLY A 172 -15.23 5.33 6.00
C GLY A 172 -14.23 6.05 6.89
N HIS A 173 -13.11 6.49 6.33
CA HIS A 173 -12.13 7.26 7.08
C HIS A 173 -12.71 8.60 7.54
N ALA A 174 -13.35 9.35 6.66
CA ALA A 174 -13.96 10.64 6.96
C ALA A 174 -15.44 10.50 7.33
N VAL A 175 -15.74 9.92 8.48
CA VAL A 175 -17.11 9.83 8.98
C VAL A 175 -17.33 10.81 10.13
N ASP A 176 -18.59 11.28 10.29
CA ASP A 176 -18.96 12.24 11.33
C ASP A 176 -18.66 11.76 12.77
N SER A 177 -18.54 10.44 12.95
CA SER A 177 -18.23 9.81 14.23
C SER A 177 -16.74 9.81 14.59
N GLN A 178 -15.85 10.24 13.70
CA GLN A 178 -14.43 10.35 14.03
C GLN A 178 -14.19 11.46 15.06
N SER A 179 -13.13 11.28 15.87
CA SER A 179 -12.69 12.31 16.80
C SER A 179 -12.24 13.57 16.07
N ASP A 180 -12.31 14.72 16.74
CA ASP A 180 -11.84 15.97 16.16
C ASP A 180 -10.32 15.92 15.89
N GLU A 181 -9.56 15.21 16.72
CA GLU A 181 -8.14 14.98 16.54
C GLU A 181 -7.84 14.21 15.25
N LEU A 182 -8.58 13.13 14.97
CA LEU A 182 -8.42 12.37 13.72
C LEU A 182 -8.78 13.20 12.49
N LYS A 183 -9.84 14.01 12.57
CA LYS A 183 -10.22 14.95 11.50
C LYS A 183 -9.12 15.99 11.25
N ASP A 184 -8.50 16.50 12.31
CA ASP A 184 -7.40 17.45 12.21
C ASP A 184 -6.17 16.81 11.53
N LEU A 185 -5.83 15.57 11.84
CA LEU A 185 -4.76 14.83 11.17
C LEU A 185 -5.03 14.65 9.67
N TYR A 186 -6.26 14.30 9.28
CA TYR A 186 -6.62 14.22 7.86
C TYR A 186 -6.57 15.58 7.16
N SER A 187 -6.99 16.65 7.83
CA SER A 187 -6.90 18.00 7.29
C SER A 187 -5.45 18.43 7.08
N GLN A 188 -4.56 18.16 8.04
CA GLN A 188 -3.13 18.43 7.89
C GLN A 188 -2.52 17.62 6.74
N PHE A 189 -2.85 16.35 6.62
CA PHE A 189 -2.43 15.52 5.49
C PHE A 189 -2.89 16.11 4.16
N THR A 190 -4.17 16.50 4.06
CA THR A 190 -4.75 17.13 2.88
C THR A 190 -4.03 18.42 2.50
N GLU A 191 -3.68 19.25 3.47
CA GLU A 191 -2.90 20.48 3.23
C GLU A 191 -1.50 20.16 2.66
N LEU A 192 -0.84 19.11 3.13
CA LEU A 192 0.46 18.68 2.61
C LEU A 192 0.36 18.18 1.17
N VAL A 193 -0.65 17.37 0.85
CA VAL A 193 -0.91 16.90 -0.51
C VAL A 193 -1.21 18.08 -1.45
N ASN A 194 -2.09 18.99 -1.04
CA ASN A 194 -2.44 20.17 -1.85
C ASN A 194 -1.24 21.10 -2.09
N LYS A 195 -0.34 21.22 -1.12
CA LYS A 195 0.92 21.96 -1.26
C LYS A 195 1.83 21.31 -2.31
N ALA A 196 1.94 19.98 -2.30
CA ALA A 196 2.71 19.24 -3.31
C ALA A 196 2.07 19.36 -4.70
N ASP A 197 0.76 19.27 -4.81
CA ASP A 197 0.00 19.43 -6.05
C ASP A 197 0.18 20.80 -6.72
N ALA A 198 0.38 21.82 -5.92
CA ALA A 198 0.61 23.18 -6.42
C ALA A 198 1.98 23.35 -7.11
N ILE A 199 2.93 22.44 -6.93
CA ILE A 199 4.25 22.46 -7.55
C ILE A 199 4.13 21.80 -8.93
N THR A 200 4.24 22.58 -10.01
CA THR A 200 4.03 22.11 -11.39
C THR A 200 5.24 22.28 -12.31
N ASP A 201 6.22 23.03 -11.88
CA ASP A 201 7.38 23.43 -12.68
C ASP A 201 8.72 22.83 -12.19
N ASP A 202 8.71 22.15 -11.05
CA ASP A 202 9.85 21.48 -10.45
C ASP A 202 9.42 20.09 -9.92
N LEU A 203 9.72 19.04 -10.68
CA LEU A 203 9.31 17.69 -10.34
C LEU A 203 10.03 17.15 -9.09
N ASP A 204 11.30 17.50 -8.89
CA ASP A 204 12.04 17.03 -7.73
C ASP A 204 11.48 17.67 -6.45
N ALA A 205 11.22 18.98 -6.47
CA ALA A 205 10.56 19.67 -5.38
C ALA A 205 9.14 19.14 -5.12
N ARG A 206 8.40 18.77 -6.17
CA ARG A 206 7.09 18.14 -6.08
C ARG A 206 7.17 16.79 -5.37
N TYR A 207 8.11 15.93 -5.78
CA TYR A 207 8.28 14.60 -5.18
C TYR A 207 8.74 14.68 -3.72
N GLU A 208 9.60 15.62 -3.39
CA GLU A 208 9.99 15.91 -2.01
C GLU A 208 8.79 16.32 -1.14
N ALA A 209 7.93 17.19 -1.64
CA ALA A 209 6.73 17.62 -0.93
C ALA A 209 5.72 16.49 -0.76
N TYR A 210 5.54 15.62 -1.75
CA TYR A 210 4.72 14.41 -1.59
C TYR A 210 5.31 13.41 -0.63
N ALA A 211 6.63 13.23 -0.62
CA ALA A 211 7.27 12.35 0.36
C ALA A 211 7.09 12.84 1.79
N GLU A 212 7.02 14.17 2.02
CA GLU A 212 6.64 14.75 3.30
C GLU A 212 5.20 14.41 3.69
N ALA A 213 4.26 14.53 2.75
CA ALA A 213 2.86 14.18 2.97
C ALA A 213 2.68 12.68 3.26
N GLU A 214 3.35 11.82 2.49
CA GLU A 214 3.28 10.37 2.71
C GLU A 214 3.92 9.95 4.03
N ALA A 215 5.07 10.51 4.37
CA ALA A 215 5.71 10.26 5.66
C ALA A 215 4.81 10.68 6.84
N PHE A 216 4.14 11.83 6.74
CA PHE A 216 3.14 12.25 7.73
C PHE A 216 2.01 11.22 7.87
N MET A 217 1.42 10.77 6.76
CA MET A 217 0.34 9.79 6.74
C MET A 217 0.76 8.48 7.41
N LEU A 218 1.99 8.02 7.16
CA LEU A 218 2.52 6.77 7.70
C LEU A 218 2.92 6.89 9.17
N ASP A 219 3.52 8.00 9.59
CA ASP A 219 3.92 8.23 10.98
C ASP A 219 2.69 8.31 11.91
N HIS A 220 1.59 8.89 11.43
CA HIS A 220 0.32 8.95 12.16
C HIS A 220 -0.57 7.71 11.94
N ALA A 221 -0.06 6.68 11.26
CA ALA A 221 -0.78 5.43 10.99
C ALA A 221 -2.17 5.61 10.36
N LEU A 222 -2.38 6.64 9.53
CA LEU A 222 -3.61 6.85 8.79
C LEU A 222 -3.84 5.72 7.78
N ILE A 223 -2.74 5.20 7.22
CA ILE A 223 -2.67 3.97 6.42
C ILE A 223 -1.50 3.12 6.90
N VAL A 224 -1.64 1.80 6.80
CA VAL A 224 -0.57 0.84 7.04
C VAL A 224 -0.25 0.12 5.73
N PRO A 225 0.87 0.43 5.06
CA PRO A 225 1.30 -0.30 3.87
C PRO A 225 1.47 -1.79 4.18
N ALA A 226 0.95 -2.63 3.32
CA ALA A 226 1.05 -4.07 3.49
C ALA A 226 2.04 -4.67 2.47
N TYR A 227 1.64 -4.79 1.23
CA TYR A 227 2.45 -5.34 0.14
C TYR A 227 1.99 -4.79 -1.20
N PHE A 228 2.82 -4.90 -2.21
CA PHE A 228 2.39 -4.74 -3.59
C PHE A 228 2.24 -6.11 -4.26
N ASP A 229 1.21 -6.24 -5.09
CA ASP A 229 0.91 -7.50 -5.75
C ASP A 229 1.88 -7.75 -6.91
N ILE A 230 2.45 -8.95 -6.96
CA ILE A 230 3.35 -9.38 -8.03
C ILE A 230 2.64 -10.49 -8.79
N SER A 231 2.26 -10.21 -10.03
CA SER A 231 1.73 -11.21 -10.94
C SER A 231 2.78 -11.63 -11.97
N TRP A 232 2.69 -12.89 -12.40
CA TRP A 232 3.55 -13.47 -13.42
C TRP A 232 2.67 -13.88 -14.60
N GLU A 233 2.99 -13.37 -15.77
CA GLU A 233 2.29 -13.70 -16.98
C GLU A 233 3.27 -14.28 -18.00
N LEU A 234 2.81 -15.32 -18.74
CA LEU A 234 3.52 -15.82 -19.90
C LEU A 234 2.92 -15.18 -21.14
N THR A 235 3.65 -14.33 -21.80
CA THR A 235 3.21 -13.65 -23.01
C THR A 235 4.17 -13.91 -24.17
N ARG A 236 3.69 -13.61 -25.39
CA ARG A 236 4.52 -13.54 -26.60
C ARG A 236 4.71 -12.08 -27.03
N ILE A 237 4.86 -11.22 -26.07
CA ILE A 237 5.07 -9.79 -26.27
C ILE A 237 6.51 -9.49 -25.88
N ASN A 238 7.20 -8.70 -26.70
CA ASN A 238 8.44 -8.08 -26.27
C ASN A 238 8.11 -7.03 -25.20
N ASP A 239 8.37 -7.35 -23.93
CA ASP A 239 8.03 -6.46 -22.82
C ASP A 239 8.73 -5.10 -22.90
N TYR A 240 9.92 -5.04 -23.51
CA TYR A 240 10.63 -3.79 -23.74
C TYR A 240 10.02 -2.92 -24.85
N SER A 241 9.08 -3.46 -25.66
CA SER A 241 8.28 -2.66 -26.60
C SER A 241 7.15 -1.91 -25.91
N LYS A 242 6.83 -2.24 -24.66
CA LYS A 242 5.79 -1.59 -23.84
C LYS A 242 6.27 -0.25 -23.23
N ILE A 243 7.05 0.53 -23.97
CA ILE A 243 7.72 1.76 -23.47
C ILE A 243 6.77 2.81 -22.88
N ASN A 244 5.49 2.75 -23.23
CA ASN A 244 4.50 3.69 -22.72
C ASN A 244 3.57 3.07 -21.69
N ALA A 245 3.91 1.89 -21.20
CA ALA A 245 2.97 1.05 -20.48
C ALA A 245 3.60 0.53 -19.19
N MET A 246 3.97 1.39 -18.29
CA MET A 246 4.62 0.92 -17.06
C MET A 246 3.67 0.81 -15.87
N PHE A 247 2.40 1.27 -15.95
CA PHE A 247 1.53 1.38 -14.78
C PHE A 247 0.05 1.17 -15.09
N GLY A 248 -0.70 0.60 -14.16
CA GLY A 248 -2.16 0.58 -14.09
C GLY A 248 -2.87 0.18 -15.38
N ILE A 249 -3.75 1.02 -15.87
CA ILE A 249 -4.49 0.81 -17.13
C ILE A 249 -3.63 0.67 -18.39
N GLN A 250 -2.35 0.82 -18.26
CA GLN A 250 -1.37 0.68 -19.32
C GLN A 250 -1.34 -0.69 -19.94
N ASN A 251 -1.73 -1.72 -19.23
CA ASN A 251 -1.96 -3.02 -19.81
C ASN A 251 -2.91 -2.99 -21.01
N ASN A 252 -3.60 -1.87 -21.21
CA ASN A 252 -4.51 -1.62 -22.32
C ASN A 252 -3.94 -0.66 -23.38
N LYS A 253 -2.69 -0.20 -23.25
CA LYS A 253 -2.03 0.72 -24.20
C LYS A 253 -1.16 -0.03 -25.20
N TYR A 254 -1.78 -0.75 -26.09
CA TYR A 254 -1.14 -1.68 -27.04
C TYR A 254 -0.32 -1.01 -28.16
N LYS A 255 -0.28 0.29 -28.25
CA LYS A 255 0.46 1.01 -29.28
C LYS A 255 1.95 0.66 -29.24
N ASN A 256 2.50 0.25 -30.37
CA ASN A 256 3.90 -0.16 -30.55
C ASN A 256 4.31 -1.46 -29.85
N TRP A 257 3.38 -2.22 -29.29
CA TRP A 257 3.74 -3.53 -28.77
C TRP A 257 4.15 -4.47 -29.88
N GLU A 258 5.26 -5.16 -29.67
CA GLU A 258 5.78 -6.16 -30.58
C GLU A 258 5.41 -7.55 -30.08
N THR A 259 4.86 -8.36 -31.00
CA THR A 259 4.46 -9.73 -30.70
C THR A 259 5.11 -10.69 -31.68
N SER A 260 5.25 -11.96 -31.29
CA SER A 260 5.76 -13.05 -32.13
C SER A 260 4.78 -14.21 -32.19
N THR A 261 4.76 -14.94 -33.32
CA THR A 261 4.10 -16.24 -33.44
C THR A 261 4.90 -17.32 -32.72
N ASP A 262 6.19 -17.15 -32.60
CA ASP A 262 7.09 -18.07 -31.92
C ASP A 262 7.40 -17.56 -30.50
N ALA A 263 7.78 -18.46 -29.60
CA ALA A 263 8.23 -18.08 -28.27
C ALA A 263 9.59 -17.36 -28.36
N TYR A 264 9.73 -16.26 -27.64
CA TYR A 264 11.03 -15.61 -27.50
C TYR A 264 11.98 -16.46 -26.66
N THR A 265 13.23 -16.51 -27.08
CA THR A 265 14.30 -17.19 -26.34
C THR A 265 14.91 -16.26 -25.28
N THR A 266 15.76 -16.81 -24.43
CA THR A 266 16.55 -16.01 -23.46
C THR A 266 17.47 -15.02 -24.17
N GLU A 267 18.01 -15.43 -25.33
CA GLU A 267 18.88 -14.58 -26.18
C GLU A 267 18.10 -13.41 -26.78
N ASP A 268 16.84 -13.65 -27.22
CA ASP A 268 15.98 -12.58 -27.73
C ASP A 268 15.70 -11.54 -26.62
N TYR A 269 15.39 -11.98 -25.42
CA TYR A 269 15.18 -11.07 -24.28
C TYR A 269 16.43 -10.29 -23.91
N ALA A 270 17.60 -10.89 -23.95
CA ALA A 270 18.86 -10.20 -23.71
C ALA A 270 19.10 -9.08 -24.75
N ALA A 271 18.82 -9.37 -26.03
CA ALA A 271 18.96 -8.38 -27.11
C ALA A 271 17.93 -7.24 -26.99
N PHE A 272 16.70 -7.54 -26.55
CA PHE A 272 15.67 -6.53 -26.30
C PHE A 272 16.06 -5.60 -25.13
N LEU A 273 16.59 -6.17 -24.05
CA LEU A 273 17.08 -5.39 -22.92
C LEU A 273 18.23 -4.47 -23.31
N GLU A 274 19.19 -4.96 -24.09
CA GLU A 274 20.33 -4.17 -24.59
C GLU A 274 19.81 -2.97 -25.41
N THR A 275 18.91 -3.22 -26.36
CA THR A 275 18.29 -2.17 -27.20
C THR A 275 17.52 -1.16 -26.35
N TRP A 276 16.81 -1.62 -25.33
CA TRP A 276 16.05 -0.75 -24.44
C TRP A 276 16.99 0.15 -23.63
N ASN A 277 18.06 -0.39 -23.05
CA ASN A 277 19.05 0.36 -22.29
C ASN A 277 19.75 1.42 -23.13
N GLU A 278 20.10 1.09 -24.39
CA GLU A 278 20.69 2.05 -25.34
C GLU A 278 19.76 3.22 -25.66
N ASN A 279 18.45 2.98 -25.67
CA ASN A 279 17.45 4.01 -25.96
C ASN A 279 17.06 4.79 -24.70
N ALA A 280 17.06 4.19 -23.53
CA ALA A 280 16.76 4.84 -22.26
C ALA A 280 17.85 5.84 -21.84
N SER A 281 19.08 5.68 -22.35
CA SER A 281 20.21 6.57 -22.07
C SER A 281 20.30 7.78 -23.05
N LYS A 282 19.35 7.94 -23.96
CA LYS A 282 19.22 9.06 -24.90
C LYS A 282 18.11 10.03 -24.51
#